data_daecbc61b8195e0f939055c00ca2e8b3
#
_entry.id   daecbc61b8195e0f939055c00ca2e8b3
#
_cell.length_a   1.000
_cell.length_b   1.000
_cell.length_c   1.000
_cell.angle_alpha   90.00
_cell.angle_beta   90.00
_cell.angle_gamma   90.00
#
_symmetry.space_group_name_H-M   'P 1'
#
loop_
_entity.id
_entity.type
_entity.pdbx_description
1 polymer ?
#
loop_
_entity_poly.entity_id
_entity_poly.type
_entity_poly.pdbx_seq_one_letter_code
_entity_poly.pdbx_strand_id
1 'polypeptide(L)'
;MSPGWYTVETSKDGYINGYFNVYSCGNQANQGTSISTNIDSGSMRIILHWPSNSGLGIVDSHLTGPDNLSGSGHDNRATNRFHLYYAAVSGTDVFYYATNNFSCSGCTDIQKSDNITLNKDDVRAPGTETITIASDSWRSGTYRYSAHNYTKATGSDGNPTDTTFARSGTTVKVYYNGTETTYNVPNIAGTVWKVFTIDGDSKVITTVNTMSATRKSNSGTISYFE
;
A
#
# COMPACT_ATOMS: atom_id res chain seq x y z
N MET A 1 20.53 -22.75 -16.15
CA MET A 1 19.40 -22.37 -17.02
C MET A 1 19.96 -21.69 -18.26
N SER A 2 19.38 -21.93 -19.43
CA SER A 2 19.71 -21.18 -20.64
C SER A 2 19.28 -19.70 -20.47
N PRO A 3 19.95 -18.75 -21.14
CA PRO A 3 19.46 -17.36 -21.13
C PRO A 3 18.04 -17.28 -21.71
N GLY A 4 17.17 -16.55 -21.05
CA GLY A 4 15.76 -16.40 -21.47
C GLY A 4 14.85 -15.91 -20.36
N TRP A 5 13.60 -15.65 -20.74
CA TRP A 5 12.54 -15.32 -19.80
C TRP A 5 11.94 -16.57 -19.17
N TYR A 6 11.77 -16.54 -17.87
CA TYR A 6 11.14 -17.59 -17.08
C TYR A 6 10.06 -17.00 -16.17
N THR A 7 8.96 -17.71 -16.05
CA THR A 7 7.98 -17.45 -14.99
C THR A 7 8.30 -18.39 -13.83
N VAL A 8 8.52 -17.81 -12.67
CA VAL A 8 8.78 -18.54 -11.43
C VAL A 8 7.50 -18.55 -10.62
N GLU A 9 7.07 -19.74 -10.23
CA GLU A 9 6.02 -19.94 -9.24
C GLU A 9 6.65 -20.12 -7.87
N THR A 10 6.10 -19.44 -6.89
CA THR A 10 6.42 -19.63 -5.48
C THR A 10 5.20 -20.14 -4.76
N SER A 11 5.33 -21.27 -4.10
CA SER A 11 4.24 -21.87 -3.33
C SER A 11 4.71 -22.24 -1.93
N LYS A 12 3.81 -22.12 -0.96
CA LYS A 12 4.00 -22.53 0.42
C LYS A 12 2.64 -22.82 1.04
N ASP A 13 2.53 -23.88 1.85
CA ASP A 13 1.30 -24.20 2.55
C ASP A 13 0.81 -23.03 3.42
N GLY A 14 -0.46 -22.69 3.28
CA GLY A 14 -1.07 -21.55 3.97
C GLY A 14 -0.78 -20.18 3.31
N TYR A 15 -0.17 -20.17 2.12
CA TYR A 15 0.12 -18.96 1.35
C TYR A 15 -0.55 -19.01 -0.03
N ILE A 16 -0.84 -17.83 -0.57
CA ILE A 16 -1.29 -17.67 -1.95
C ILE A 16 -0.08 -17.88 -2.86
N ASN A 17 -0.22 -18.71 -3.89
CA ASN A 17 0.86 -18.90 -4.86
C ASN A 17 1.17 -17.58 -5.56
N GLY A 18 2.43 -17.24 -5.62
CA GLY A 18 2.93 -16.05 -6.30
C GLY A 18 3.62 -16.40 -7.61
N TYR A 19 3.50 -15.53 -8.61
CA TYR A 19 4.16 -15.67 -9.90
C TYR A 19 4.95 -14.41 -10.19
N PHE A 20 6.16 -14.56 -10.74
CA PHE A 20 6.95 -13.43 -11.24
C PHE A 20 7.80 -13.83 -12.42
N ASN A 21 8.06 -12.88 -13.31
CA ASN A 21 8.91 -13.09 -14.47
C ASN A 21 10.34 -12.67 -14.18
N VAL A 22 11.29 -13.49 -14.59
CA VAL A 22 12.73 -13.24 -14.45
C VAL A 22 13.43 -13.54 -15.75
N TYR A 23 14.37 -12.67 -16.13
CA TYR A 23 15.27 -12.95 -17.23
C TYR A 23 16.57 -13.57 -16.71
N SER A 24 16.84 -14.81 -17.07
CA SER A 24 18.09 -15.49 -16.72
C SER A 24 19.18 -15.16 -17.75
N CYS A 25 20.30 -14.61 -17.30
CA CYS A 25 21.48 -14.32 -18.12
C CYS A 25 22.78 -14.74 -17.41
N GLY A 26 22.74 -15.81 -16.61
CA GLY A 26 23.84 -16.32 -15.80
C GLY A 26 23.43 -16.46 -14.33
N ASN A 27 24.42 -16.42 -13.44
CA ASN A 27 24.17 -16.47 -12.01
C ASN A 27 23.55 -15.14 -11.54
N GLN A 28 22.26 -15.17 -11.18
CA GLN A 28 21.56 -14.03 -10.64
C GLN A 28 21.30 -14.28 -9.15
N ALA A 29 21.77 -13.36 -8.31
CA ALA A 29 21.44 -13.32 -6.91
C ALA A 29 20.35 -12.27 -6.65
N ASN A 30 19.66 -12.43 -5.52
CA ASN A 30 18.69 -11.46 -5.01
C ASN A 30 17.44 -11.26 -5.91
N GLN A 31 17.08 -12.30 -6.67
CA GLN A 31 15.76 -12.37 -7.29
C GLN A 31 14.74 -12.81 -6.23
N GLY A 32 13.69 -12.05 -6.05
CA GLY A 32 12.70 -12.34 -5.01
C GLY A 32 11.32 -11.82 -5.36
N THR A 33 10.34 -12.41 -4.72
CA THR A 33 8.96 -11.94 -4.70
C THR A 33 8.40 -12.08 -3.30
N SER A 34 7.35 -11.31 -2.99
CA SER A 34 6.59 -11.51 -1.76
C SER A 34 5.50 -12.55 -2.02
N ILE A 35 5.32 -13.46 -1.08
CA ILE A 35 4.15 -14.33 -1.00
C ILE A 35 3.28 -13.88 0.18
N SER A 36 1.98 -13.98 0.01
CA SER A 36 1.00 -13.61 1.02
C SER A 36 0.38 -14.84 1.64
N THR A 37 0.14 -14.83 2.96
CA THR A 37 -0.71 -15.84 3.59
C THR A 37 -2.10 -15.81 2.99
N ASN A 38 -2.80 -16.95 3.03
CA ASN A 38 -4.21 -17.00 2.68
C ASN A 38 -5.00 -15.96 3.49
N ILE A 39 -5.98 -15.39 2.85
CA ILE A 39 -6.92 -14.43 3.45
C ILE A 39 -8.32 -14.96 3.33
N ASP A 40 -9.17 -14.53 4.25
CA ASP A 40 -10.59 -14.93 4.25
C ASP A 40 -11.29 -14.44 2.98
N SER A 41 -12.25 -15.22 2.50
CA SER A 41 -13.08 -14.85 1.36
C SER A 41 -13.73 -13.47 1.59
N GLY A 42 -13.68 -12.62 0.58
CA GLY A 42 -14.17 -11.23 0.69
C GLY A 42 -13.19 -10.23 1.31
N SER A 43 -12.10 -10.71 1.92
CA SER A 43 -10.99 -9.84 2.35
C SER A 43 -10.11 -9.47 1.16
N MET A 44 -9.50 -8.29 1.20
CA MET A 44 -8.54 -7.83 0.19
C MET A 44 -7.19 -7.56 0.84
N ARG A 45 -6.12 -7.97 0.17
CA ARG A 45 -4.76 -7.67 0.59
C ARG A 45 -4.02 -6.90 -0.50
N ILE A 46 -3.40 -5.79 -0.10
CA ILE A 46 -2.61 -4.92 -0.95
C ILE A 46 -1.17 -5.01 -0.47
N ILE A 47 -0.24 -5.36 -1.36
CA ILE A 47 1.18 -5.50 -1.05
C ILE A 47 1.98 -4.55 -1.93
N LEU A 48 2.62 -3.58 -1.31
CA LEU A 48 3.63 -2.73 -1.91
C LEU A 48 4.99 -3.40 -1.76
N HIS A 49 5.76 -3.48 -2.84
CA HIS A 49 7.13 -4.00 -2.81
C HIS A 49 8.07 -3.12 -3.62
N TRP A 50 9.25 -2.81 -3.05
CA TRP A 50 10.34 -2.12 -3.73
C TRP A 50 11.67 -2.86 -3.58
N PRO A 51 12.41 -3.08 -4.69
CA PRO A 51 13.62 -3.90 -4.71
C PRO A 51 14.83 -3.21 -4.06
N SER A 52 15.86 -4.00 -3.72
CA SER A 52 17.09 -3.53 -3.07
C SER A 52 17.90 -2.52 -3.89
N ASN A 53 17.87 -2.64 -5.20
CA ASN A 53 18.60 -1.76 -6.13
C ASN A 53 17.73 -0.63 -6.72
N SER A 54 16.61 -0.37 -6.10
CA SER A 54 15.63 0.63 -6.57
C SER A 54 16.09 2.09 -6.47
N GLY A 55 17.14 2.37 -5.68
CA GLY A 55 17.53 3.74 -5.33
C GLY A 55 16.57 4.39 -4.33
N LEU A 56 15.58 3.63 -3.84
CA LEU A 56 14.62 4.04 -2.82
C LEU A 56 15.12 3.70 -1.42
N GLY A 57 14.69 4.47 -0.44
CA GLY A 57 14.83 4.13 0.97
C GLY A 57 13.48 3.69 1.53
N ILE A 58 12.72 4.62 2.07
CA ILE A 58 11.39 4.41 2.62
C ILE A 58 10.34 4.71 1.54
N VAL A 59 9.41 3.79 1.36
CA VAL A 59 8.21 3.98 0.53
C VAL A 59 7.01 3.56 1.36
N ASP A 60 6.09 4.47 1.56
CA ASP A 60 4.93 4.28 2.43
C ASP A 60 3.66 4.00 1.64
N SER A 61 2.88 3.04 2.10
CA SER A 61 1.51 2.79 1.65
C SER A 61 0.55 3.79 2.28
N HIS A 62 -0.37 4.30 1.48
CA HIS A 62 -1.47 5.14 1.92
C HIS A 62 -2.78 4.57 1.39
N LEU A 63 -3.70 4.24 2.29
CA LEU A 63 -5.07 3.87 1.96
C LEU A 63 -6.03 4.87 2.58
N THR A 64 -6.86 5.49 1.77
CA THR A 64 -7.96 6.33 2.23
C THR A 64 -9.30 5.68 1.88
N GLY A 65 -10.31 5.91 2.66
CA GLY A 65 -11.62 5.30 2.42
C GLY A 65 -12.72 5.92 3.24
N PRO A 66 -13.98 5.51 3.02
CA PRO A 66 -15.11 5.98 3.81
C PRO A 66 -14.94 5.56 5.27
N ASP A 67 -15.09 6.53 6.17
CA ASP A 67 -14.96 6.32 7.59
C ASP A 67 -16.24 5.73 8.21
N ASN A 68 -16.10 5.12 9.38
CA ASN A 68 -17.22 4.68 10.20
C ASN A 68 -17.81 5.88 10.92
N LEU A 69 -18.97 6.34 10.49
CA LEU A 69 -19.63 7.52 11.04
C LEU A 69 -20.25 7.29 12.44
N SER A 70 -20.30 6.05 12.90
CA SER A 70 -20.86 5.70 14.21
C SER A 70 -19.80 5.69 15.31
N GLY A 71 -19.51 6.80 15.89
CA GLY A 71 -18.59 6.85 17.04
C GLY A 71 -17.78 8.15 17.12
N SER A 72 -17.06 8.31 18.21
CA SER A 72 -16.08 9.36 18.37
C SER A 72 -14.71 8.84 17.90
N GLY A 73 -14.00 9.60 17.13
CA GLY A 73 -12.63 9.26 16.75
C GLY A 73 -12.46 8.95 15.28
N HIS A 74 -13.17 9.64 14.44
CA HIS A 74 -13.00 9.64 13.02
C HIS A 74 -11.72 10.34 12.62
N ASP A 75 -11.08 9.80 11.63
CA ASP A 75 -9.82 10.29 11.14
C ASP A 75 -9.89 11.72 10.60
N ASN A 76 -10.91 12.02 9.84
CA ASN A 76 -11.14 13.37 9.37
C ASN A 76 -12.64 13.68 9.35
N ARG A 77 -13.11 14.31 10.42
CA ARG A 77 -14.53 14.70 10.57
C ARG A 77 -15.02 15.62 9.45
N ALA A 78 -14.14 16.38 8.83
CA ALA A 78 -14.51 17.28 7.75
C ALA A 78 -14.75 16.54 6.42
N THR A 79 -14.11 15.38 6.22
CA THR A 79 -14.20 14.60 4.98
C THR A 79 -14.95 13.29 5.14
N ASN A 80 -15.24 12.84 6.35
CA ASN A 80 -15.79 11.52 6.67
C ASN A 80 -14.98 10.38 6.02
N ARG A 81 -13.66 10.52 6.04
CA ARG A 81 -12.74 9.56 5.43
C ARG A 81 -11.62 9.20 6.39
N PHE A 82 -11.22 7.95 6.40
CA PHE A 82 -10.03 7.51 7.11
C PHE A 82 -8.79 7.64 6.21
N HIS A 83 -7.63 7.68 6.86
CA HIS A 83 -6.32 7.64 6.22
C HIS A 83 -5.40 6.68 6.97
N LEU A 84 -5.14 5.51 6.37
CA LEU A 84 -4.21 4.53 6.88
C LEU A 84 -2.84 4.72 6.25
N TYR A 85 -1.80 4.89 7.08
CA TYR A 85 -0.40 5.00 6.67
C TYR A 85 0.52 4.68 7.87
N TYR A 86 1.84 4.80 7.73
CA TYR A 86 2.83 4.40 8.75
C TYR A 86 2.67 5.08 10.11
N ALA A 87 2.17 6.30 10.16
CA ALA A 87 2.05 7.02 11.41
C ALA A 87 0.74 6.65 12.12
N ALA A 88 0.90 6.19 13.34
CA ALA A 88 -0.18 6.13 14.27
C ALA A 88 -0.27 7.47 14.99
N VAL A 89 -1.42 8.08 15.02
CA VAL A 89 -1.58 9.37 15.64
C VAL A 89 -2.14 9.26 17.04
N SER A 90 -1.46 9.95 17.93
CA SER A 90 -2.01 10.32 19.22
C SER A 90 -2.63 11.70 19.09
N GLY A 91 -3.91 11.87 19.34
CA GLY A 91 -4.57 13.17 19.32
C GLY A 91 -5.95 13.16 18.70
N THR A 92 -6.30 14.26 18.04
CA THR A 92 -7.65 14.48 17.50
C THR A 92 -7.92 13.77 16.18
N ASP A 93 -6.86 13.29 15.52
CA ASP A 93 -6.95 12.57 14.26
C ASP A 93 -6.72 11.09 14.51
N VAL A 94 -7.65 10.28 14.08
CA VAL A 94 -7.63 8.83 14.29
C VAL A 94 -7.31 8.16 12.99
N PHE A 95 -6.28 7.32 13.05
CA PHE A 95 -5.84 6.54 11.92
C PHE A 95 -6.16 5.07 12.14
N TYR A 96 -6.49 4.38 11.07
CA TYR A 96 -6.64 2.94 11.08
C TYR A 96 -5.25 2.31 11.01
N TYR A 97 -4.99 1.34 11.78
CA TYR A 97 -3.71 1.04 12.35
C TYR A 97 -2.73 0.19 11.67
N ALA A 98 -1.55 0.59 11.97
CA ALA A 98 -0.32 0.19 11.40
C ALA A 98 0.24 -1.17 11.82
N THR A 99 -0.05 -1.80 12.87
CA THR A 99 0.51 -3.13 13.20
C THR A 99 -0.34 -3.87 14.21
N ASN A 100 -0.25 -5.21 14.23
CA ASN A 100 -0.91 -6.08 15.21
C ASN A 100 -0.54 -5.80 16.68
N ASN A 101 0.45 -4.97 16.94
CA ASN A 101 0.95 -4.65 18.28
C ASN A 101 0.68 -3.18 18.67
N PHE A 102 -0.09 -2.45 17.88
CA PHE A 102 -0.32 -1.06 18.17
C PHE A 102 -1.39 -0.90 19.23
N SER A 103 -1.02 -0.31 20.36
CA SER A 103 -1.97 0.13 21.38
C SER A 103 -2.34 1.58 21.14
N CYS A 104 -3.52 1.82 20.63
CA CYS A 104 -4.08 3.15 20.57
C CYS A 104 -4.59 3.58 21.94
N SER A 105 -3.91 4.55 22.54
CA SER A 105 -4.40 5.22 23.73
C SER A 105 -5.51 6.20 23.33
N GLY A 106 -6.75 5.94 23.74
CA GLY A 106 -7.89 6.81 23.44
C GLY A 106 -8.75 6.40 22.25
N CYS A 107 -8.40 5.33 21.51
CA CYS A 107 -9.28 4.75 20.50
C CYS A 107 -10.52 4.11 21.13
N THR A 108 -11.66 4.29 20.48
CA THR A 108 -12.89 3.58 20.86
C THR A 108 -12.80 2.10 20.47
N ASP A 109 -13.65 1.26 21.06
CA ASP A 109 -13.69 -0.17 20.70
C ASP A 109 -14.14 -0.38 19.26
N ILE A 110 -14.95 0.51 18.71
CA ILE A 110 -15.33 0.51 17.29
C ILE A 110 -14.11 0.71 16.40
N GLN A 111 -13.22 1.63 16.75
CA GLN A 111 -11.99 1.88 15.99
C GLN A 111 -11.01 0.72 16.05
N LYS A 112 -10.93 0.05 17.19
CA LYS A 112 -10.12 -1.16 17.37
C LYS A 112 -10.70 -2.37 16.63
N SER A 113 -11.99 -2.38 16.35
CA SER A 113 -12.69 -3.45 15.64
C SER A 113 -12.73 -3.23 14.12
N ASP A 114 -12.34 -2.07 13.64
CA ASP A 114 -12.19 -1.83 12.20
C ASP A 114 -11.00 -2.61 11.67
N ASN A 115 -11.27 -3.73 11.03
CA ASN A 115 -10.26 -4.67 10.54
C ASN A 115 -9.62 -4.20 9.21
N ILE A 116 -9.21 -2.94 9.14
CA ILE A 116 -8.38 -2.40 8.06
C ILE A 116 -7.02 -2.08 8.68
N THR A 117 -6.01 -2.83 8.31
CA THR A 117 -4.72 -2.78 9.00
C THR A 117 -3.55 -2.65 8.03
N LEU A 118 -2.54 -1.88 8.41
CA LEU A 118 -1.20 -1.97 7.86
C LEU A 118 -0.44 -3.05 8.64
N ASN A 119 -0.41 -4.27 8.10
CA ASN A 119 0.14 -5.44 8.78
C ASN A 119 1.66 -5.44 8.82
N LYS A 120 2.29 -4.74 7.89
CA LYS A 120 3.73 -4.62 7.77
C LYS A 120 4.11 -3.25 7.24
N ASP A 121 5.08 -2.63 7.89
CA ASP A 121 5.71 -1.35 7.56
C ASP A 121 7.22 -1.55 7.52
N ASP A 122 7.85 -1.39 6.36
CA ASP A 122 9.28 -1.51 6.15
C ASP A 122 9.92 -0.14 5.90
N VAL A 123 10.99 0.15 6.61
CA VAL A 123 11.71 1.43 6.54
C VAL A 123 13.00 1.39 5.71
N ARG A 124 13.20 0.36 4.89
CA ARG A 124 14.42 0.17 4.06
C ARG A 124 14.11 -0.62 2.80
N ALA A 125 14.98 -0.43 1.79
CA ALA A 125 14.99 -1.31 0.62
C ALA A 125 15.93 -2.54 0.84
N PRO A 126 15.58 -3.76 0.40
CA PRO A 126 14.27 -4.08 -0.19
C PRO A 126 13.18 -3.98 0.88
N GLY A 127 12.04 -3.49 0.50
CA GLY A 127 10.95 -3.32 1.45
C GLY A 127 9.63 -3.86 0.93
N THR A 128 8.74 -4.13 1.88
CA THR A 128 7.39 -4.60 1.62
C THR A 128 6.45 -4.03 2.67
N GLU A 129 5.38 -3.42 2.25
CA GLU A 129 4.26 -3.05 3.11
C GLU A 129 3.01 -3.80 2.74
N THR A 130 2.19 -4.11 3.72
CA THR A 130 1.00 -4.91 3.51
C THR A 130 -0.19 -4.28 4.21
N ILE A 131 -1.22 -3.96 3.44
CA ILE A 131 -2.52 -3.53 3.95
C ILE A 131 -3.52 -4.67 3.75
N THR A 132 -4.34 -4.94 4.76
CA THR A 132 -5.45 -5.86 4.68
C THR A 132 -6.75 -5.15 5.01
N ILE A 133 -7.75 -5.30 4.14
CA ILE A 133 -9.15 -4.92 4.38
C ILE A 133 -9.90 -6.22 4.64
N ALA A 134 -10.37 -6.43 5.86
CA ALA A 134 -11.13 -7.63 6.20
C ALA A 134 -12.52 -7.62 5.54
N SER A 135 -13.09 -8.79 5.33
CA SER A 135 -14.37 -8.97 4.62
C SER A 135 -15.54 -8.21 5.25
N ASP A 136 -15.51 -8.04 6.57
CA ASP A 136 -16.52 -7.35 7.36
C ASP A 136 -16.27 -5.83 7.52
N SER A 137 -15.17 -5.34 6.99
CA SER A 137 -14.74 -3.94 7.14
C SER A 137 -15.06 -3.05 5.95
N TRP A 138 -15.68 -3.60 4.92
CA TRP A 138 -16.06 -2.85 3.74
C TRP A 138 -17.20 -1.88 4.03
N ARG A 139 -17.05 -0.65 3.55
CA ARG A 139 -18.06 0.40 3.64
C ARG A 139 -18.39 0.92 2.26
N SER A 140 -19.62 1.35 2.07
CA SER A 140 -20.07 2.01 0.84
C SER A 140 -19.26 3.26 0.58
N GLY A 141 -18.80 3.42 -0.67
CA GLY A 141 -18.01 4.56 -1.12
C GLY A 141 -16.65 4.17 -1.69
N THR A 142 -15.84 5.17 -2.03
CA THR A 142 -14.59 4.97 -2.76
C THR A 142 -13.39 4.89 -1.82
N TYR A 143 -12.64 3.81 -1.91
CA TYR A 143 -11.28 3.68 -1.35
C TYR A 143 -10.26 4.12 -2.39
N ARG A 144 -9.13 4.72 -1.94
CA ARG A 144 -8.02 5.13 -2.82
C ARG A 144 -6.72 4.64 -2.24
N TYR A 145 -5.92 4.00 -3.08
CA TYR A 145 -4.60 3.51 -2.70
C TYR A 145 -3.50 4.27 -3.44
N SER A 146 -2.51 4.73 -2.68
CA SER A 146 -1.34 5.44 -3.17
C SER A 146 -0.08 4.91 -2.48
N ALA A 147 1.08 5.04 -3.15
CA ALA A 147 2.39 4.80 -2.57
C ALA A 147 3.21 6.09 -2.59
N HIS A 148 3.89 6.42 -1.49
CA HIS A 148 4.66 7.63 -1.30
C HIS A 148 6.15 7.32 -1.14
N ASN A 149 6.97 7.78 -2.07
CA ASN A 149 8.42 7.74 -1.95
C ASN A 149 8.89 8.77 -0.91
N TYR A 150 8.76 8.41 0.35
CA TYR A 150 9.06 9.28 1.49
C TYR A 150 10.51 9.77 1.47
N THR A 151 11.46 8.90 1.12
CA THR A 151 12.87 9.26 1.10
C THR A 151 13.17 10.41 0.14
N LYS A 152 12.55 10.44 -1.03
CA LYS A 152 12.77 11.46 -2.07
C LYS A 152 11.81 12.65 -2.02
N ALA A 153 10.80 12.60 -1.17
CA ALA A 153 9.81 13.66 -0.97
C ALA A 153 10.42 14.85 -0.23
N THR A 154 11.43 15.49 -0.83
CA THR A 154 12.21 16.60 -0.28
C THR A 154 11.77 17.94 -0.88
N GLY A 155 12.24 19.05 -0.28
CA GLY A 155 11.86 20.39 -0.73
C GLY A 155 10.44 20.79 -0.31
N SER A 156 10.05 22.00 -0.68
CA SER A 156 8.74 22.57 -0.34
C SER A 156 7.58 21.98 -1.15
N ASP A 157 7.89 21.42 -2.32
CA ASP A 157 6.94 20.85 -3.29
C ASP A 157 6.93 19.32 -3.31
N GLY A 158 7.82 18.67 -2.53
CA GLY A 158 7.93 17.22 -2.45
C GLY A 158 8.64 16.59 -3.64
N ASN A 159 9.41 17.37 -4.41
CA ASN A 159 10.26 16.91 -5.51
C ASN A 159 9.50 16.30 -6.70
N PRO A 160 8.66 17.05 -7.39
CA PRO A 160 7.82 16.53 -8.48
C PRO A 160 8.60 16.07 -9.72
N THR A 161 9.89 16.41 -9.82
CA THR A 161 10.76 16.02 -10.94
C THR A 161 11.60 14.78 -10.64
N ASP A 162 11.48 14.19 -9.46
CA ASP A 162 12.21 12.97 -9.10
C ASP A 162 11.77 11.78 -9.96
N THR A 163 12.74 11.10 -10.56
CA THR A 163 12.51 9.93 -11.41
C THR A 163 12.92 8.61 -10.75
N THR A 164 13.37 8.66 -9.49
CA THR A 164 13.84 7.46 -8.79
C THR A 164 12.70 6.46 -8.64
N PHE A 165 11.50 6.94 -8.29
CA PHE A 165 10.33 6.06 -8.14
C PHE A 165 9.96 5.40 -9.48
N ALA A 166 9.91 6.17 -10.57
CA ALA A 166 9.60 5.70 -11.92
C ALA A 166 10.53 4.57 -12.42
N ARG A 167 11.77 4.56 -11.96
CA ARG A 167 12.81 3.60 -12.36
C ARG A 167 13.08 2.51 -11.34
N SER A 168 12.34 2.49 -10.26
CA SER A 168 12.62 1.64 -9.11
C SER A 168 12.26 0.17 -9.30
N GLY A 169 11.38 -0.15 -10.24
CA GLY A 169 10.77 -1.47 -10.33
C GLY A 169 9.78 -1.78 -9.19
N THR A 170 9.31 -0.75 -8.49
CA THR A 170 8.28 -0.89 -7.45
C THR A 170 6.99 -1.43 -8.04
N THR A 171 6.37 -2.35 -7.31
CA THR A 171 5.11 -2.99 -7.69
C THR A 171 4.10 -2.93 -6.55
N VAL A 172 2.82 -2.92 -6.92
CA VAL A 172 1.72 -3.14 -5.99
C VAL A 172 0.94 -4.36 -6.46
N LYS A 173 0.78 -5.34 -5.58
CA LYS A 173 -0.04 -6.52 -5.81
C LYS A 173 -1.30 -6.46 -4.99
N VAL A 174 -2.41 -6.81 -5.60
CA VAL A 174 -3.71 -6.92 -4.91
C VAL A 174 -4.20 -8.36 -5.01
N TYR A 175 -4.51 -8.93 -3.87
CA TYR A 175 -5.14 -10.25 -3.75
C TYR A 175 -6.59 -10.09 -3.30
N TYR A 176 -7.51 -10.58 -4.11
CA TYR A 176 -8.93 -10.56 -3.79
C TYR A 176 -9.63 -11.76 -4.41
N ASN A 177 -10.38 -12.52 -3.61
CA ASN A 177 -11.14 -13.70 -4.04
C ASN A 177 -10.32 -14.68 -4.92
N GLY A 178 -9.08 -14.97 -4.51
CA GLY A 178 -8.20 -15.91 -5.21
C GLY A 178 -7.53 -15.35 -6.48
N THR A 179 -7.77 -14.09 -6.81
CA THR A 179 -7.15 -13.42 -7.96
C THR A 179 -6.04 -12.50 -7.52
N GLU A 180 -4.90 -12.56 -8.21
CA GLU A 180 -3.81 -11.58 -8.07
C GLU A 180 -3.86 -10.58 -9.22
N THR A 181 -3.78 -9.29 -8.90
CA THR A 181 -3.60 -8.21 -9.87
C THR A 181 -2.33 -7.45 -9.53
N THR A 182 -1.44 -7.24 -10.51
CA THR A 182 -0.17 -6.53 -10.31
C THR A 182 -0.19 -5.19 -11.04
N TYR A 183 0.20 -4.13 -10.31
CA TYR A 183 0.43 -2.78 -10.82
C TYR A 183 1.92 -2.48 -10.79
N ASN A 184 2.45 -1.91 -11.87
CA ASN A 184 3.82 -1.45 -11.95
C ASN A 184 3.86 0.07 -11.88
N VAL A 185 4.83 0.63 -11.16
CA VAL A 185 5.02 2.08 -11.10
C VAL A 185 5.20 2.65 -12.51
N PRO A 186 4.49 3.73 -12.88
CA PRO A 186 4.58 4.31 -14.22
C PRO A 186 5.92 5.04 -14.42
N ASN A 187 6.39 5.11 -15.66
CA ASN A 187 7.59 5.87 -16.01
C ASN A 187 7.28 7.38 -16.10
N ILE A 188 6.85 7.95 -14.98
CA ILE A 188 6.48 9.37 -14.82
C ILE A 188 7.18 9.89 -13.55
N ALA A 189 7.74 11.10 -13.60
CA ALA A 189 8.36 11.73 -12.44
C ALA A 189 7.34 12.05 -11.34
N GLY A 190 7.79 11.99 -10.09
CA GLY A 190 6.98 12.30 -8.91
C GLY A 190 7.34 11.43 -7.71
N THR A 191 6.76 11.76 -6.58
CA THR A 191 6.99 11.05 -5.31
C THR A 191 5.75 10.38 -4.75
N VAL A 192 4.56 10.65 -5.30
CA VAL A 192 3.30 9.99 -4.93
C VAL A 192 2.74 9.28 -6.15
N TRP A 193 2.63 7.98 -6.07
CA TRP A 193 1.99 7.14 -7.08
C TRP A 193 0.55 6.84 -6.67
N LYS A 194 -0.43 7.44 -7.35
CA LYS A 194 -1.85 7.10 -7.21
C LYS A 194 -2.13 5.87 -8.05
N VAL A 195 -2.32 4.73 -7.40
CA VAL A 195 -2.32 3.42 -8.06
C VAL A 195 -3.69 3.06 -8.61
N PHE A 196 -4.70 3.06 -7.74
CA PHE A 196 -6.06 2.67 -8.08
C PHE A 196 -7.08 3.21 -7.07
N THR A 197 -8.34 3.12 -7.46
CA THR A 197 -9.49 3.24 -6.56
C THR A 197 -10.22 1.91 -6.45
N ILE A 198 -10.95 1.71 -5.35
CA ILE A 198 -11.81 0.55 -5.13
C ILE A 198 -13.22 1.07 -4.79
N ASP A 199 -14.21 0.55 -5.46
CA ASP A 199 -15.60 0.77 -5.05
C ASP A 199 -15.94 -0.16 -3.89
N GLY A 200 -16.34 0.42 -2.76
CA GLY A 200 -16.57 -0.33 -1.52
C GLY A 200 -17.78 -1.24 -1.53
N ASP A 201 -18.71 -1.07 -2.45
CA ASP A 201 -19.90 -1.92 -2.59
C ASP A 201 -19.61 -3.11 -3.50
N SER A 202 -19.14 -2.85 -4.71
CA SER A 202 -18.87 -3.89 -5.71
C SER A 202 -17.48 -4.53 -5.60
N LYS A 203 -16.55 -3.90 -4.87
CA LYS A 203 -15.12 -4.29 -4.78
C LYS A 203 -14.38 -4.18 -6.12
N VAL A 204 -14.95 -3.49 -7.09
CA VAL A 204 -14.33 -3.26 -8.40
C VAL A 204 -13.16 -2.29 -8.23
N ILE A 205 -12.02 -2.68 -8.79
CA ILE A 205 -10.81 -1.87 -8.80
C ILE A 205 -10.72 -1.12 -10.13
N THR A 206 -10.56 0.20 -10.05
CA THR A 206 -10.32 1.05 -11.22
C THR A 206 -8.90 1.59 -11.17
N THR A 207 -8.11 1.28 -12.19
CA THR A 207 -6.72 1.74 -12.32
C THR A 207 -6.67 3.26 -12.50
N VAL A 208 -5.85 3.93 -11.71
CA VAL A 208 -5.54 5.38 -11.82
C VAL A 208 -4.17 5.56 -12.47
N ASN A 209 -3.15 4.97 -11.91
CA ASN A 209 -1.77 4.90 -12.38
C ASN A 209 -1.16 6.27 -12.76
N THR A 210 -1.36 7.28 -11.92
CA THR A 210 -0.83 8.63 -12.12
C THR A 210 0.18 8.99 -11.05
N MET A 211 1.03 9.99 -11.35
CA MET A 211 2.03 10.51 -10.42
C MET A 211 1.71 11.93 -10.00
N SER A 212 2.01 12.22 -8.73
CA SER A 212 2.02 13.56 -8.15
C SER A 212 3.21 13.68 -7.19
N ALA A 213 3.30 14.76 -6.45
CA ALA A 213 4.32 14.92 -5.42
C ALA A 213 3.76 15.62 -4.19
N THR A 214 4.28 15.23 -3.04
CA THR A 214 4.09 15.97 -1.80
C THR A 214 5.29 15.76 -0.88
N ARG A 215 5.55 16.75 -0.02
CA ARG A 215 6.65 16.68 0.96
C ARG A 215 6.32 15.74 2.12
N LYS A 216 7.36 15.25 2.80
CA LYS A 216 7.24 14.33 3.96
C LYS A 216 6.27 14.82 5.03
N SER A 217 6.31 16.11 5.35
CA SER A 217 5.43 16.70 6.38
C SER A 217 3.94 16.68 6.04
N ASN A 218 3.60 16.37 4.81
CA ASN A 218 2.22 16.25 4.36
C ASN A 218 1.72 14.79 4.33
N SER A 219 2.53 13.81 4.78
CA SER A 219 2.13 12.39 4.76
C SER A 219 0.83 12.14 5.53
N GLY A 220 0.53 12.91 6.57
CA GLY A 220 -0.75 12.85 7.29
C GLY A 220 -1.90 13.58 6.61
N THR A 221 -1.67 14.33 5.54
CA THR A 221 -2.71 15.16 4.91
C THR A 221 -3.41 14.37 3.80
N ILE A 222 -4.62 13.91 4.08
CA ILE A 222 -5.38 13.00 3.23
C ILE A 222 -5.53 13.47 1.77
N SER A 223 -5.71 14.78 1.54
CA SER A 223 -5.95 15.32 0.20
C SER A 223 -4.83 15.09 -0.81
N TYR A 224 -3.61 14.84 -0.36
CA TYR A 224 -2.50 14.51 -1.26
C TYR A 224 -2.56 13.09 -1.79
N PHE A 225 -3.30 12.20 -1.11
CA PHE A 225 -3.40 10.77 -1.42
C PHE A 225 -4.75 10.37 -2.00
N GLU A 226 -5.64 11.33 -2.20
CA GLU A 226 -6.94 11.18 -2.84
C GLU A 226 -6.99 11.59 -4.32
#